data_7940a0fbf5639e31e8ab8cb8e62eca98
#
_entry.id   7940a0fbf5639e31e8ab8cb8e62eca98
#
_cell.length_a   1.000
_cell.length_b   1.000
_cell.length_c   1.000
_cell.angle_alpha   90.00
_cell.angle_beta   90.00
_cell.angle_gamma   90.00
#
_symmetry.space_group_name_H-M   'P 1'
#
loop_
_entity.id
_entity.type
_entity.pdbx_description
1 polymer ?
#
loop_
_entity_poly.entity_id
_entity_poly.type
_entity_poly.pdbx_seq_one_letter_code
_entity_poly.pdbx_strand_id
1 'polypeptide(L)'
;MVRSILPFCASAKTSIHNNVFLEGVKAALIADKNWNNGDYKSPPIAGLKAFARVYAGWAFSQDFYREELFKKLGFKTAEELLKDWEDEHVNNWDANNLLTKLKTWQASDISVGLTYNGDFKKALKSIKAHTILMPCNQDLYFRTKDNEIEVKYIKNASLRAVDSNFGH
;
A
#
# COMPACT_ATOMS: atom_id res chain seq x y z
N MET A 1 14.51 -21.97 8.78
CA MET A 1 14.74 -21.41 7.43
C MET A 1 13.46 -21.52 6.63
N VAL A 2 13.01 -20.45 5.99
CA VAL A 2 11.80 -20.45 5.12
C VAL A 2 12.15 -21.14 3.81
N ARG A 3 11.31 -22.07 3.36
CA ARG A 3 11.52 -22.84 2.12
C ARG A 3 10.88 -22.16 0.90
N SER A 4 9.72 -21.55 1.08
CA SER A 4 8.99 -20.85 0.01
C SER A 4 8.36 -19.57 0.52
N ILE A 5 8.27 -18.56 -0.32
CA ILE A 5 7.56 -17.29 -0.07
C ILE A 5 6.69 -16.94 -1.28
N LEU A 6 5.57 -16.33 -0.99
CA LEU A 6 4.62 -15.86 -2.00
C LEU A 6 4.26 -14.41 -1.66
N PRO A 7 5.05 -13.42 -2.10
CA PRO A 7 4.66 -12.03 -2.04
C PRO A 7 3.47 -11.77 -2.99
N PHE A 8 2.33 -11.43 -2.40
CA PHE A 8 1.12 -11.07 -3.13
C PHE A 8 0.88 -9.58 -2.99
N CYS A 9 0.68 -8.86 -4.08
CA CYS A 9 0.51 -7.40 -4.09
C CYS A 9 1.55 -6.71 -3.20
N ALA A 10 2.84 -6.95 -3.45
CA ALA A 10 3.94 -6.48 -2.62
C ALA A 10 5.19 -6.18 -3.45
N SER A 11 6.12 -5.43 -2.87
CA SER A 11 7.44 -5.17 -3.43
C SER A 11 8.52 -5.25 -2.36
N ALA A 12 9.75 -5.55 -2.76
CA ALA A 12 10.90 -5.62 -1.86
C ALA A 12 11.43 -4.24 -1.45
N LYS A 13 10.95 -3.18 -2.10
CA LYS A 13 11.28 -1.79 -1.81
C LYS A 13 10.11 -0.88 -2.16
N THR A 14 9.82 0.09 -1.31
CA THR A 14 8.84 1.12 -1.61
C THR A 14 9.30 1.99 -2.76
N SER A 15 8.49 2.09 -3.81
CA SER A 15 8.77 2.93 -4.97
C SER A 15 8.66 4.42 -4.62
N ILE A 16 9.30 5.28 -5.41
CA ILE A 16 9.16 6.75 -5.29
C ILE A 16 7.69 7.15 -5.48
N HIS A 17 6.98 6.49 -6.40
CA HIS A 17 5.56 6.69 -6.64
C HIS A 17 4.72 6.48 -5.37
N ASN A 18 4.94 5.34 -4.66
CA ASN A 18 4.26 5.09 -3.41
C ASN A 18 4.63 6.12 -2.32
N ASN A 19 5.88 6.55 -2.24
CA ASN A 19 6.27 7.59 -1.30
C ASN A 19 5.48 8.90 -1.53
N VAL A 20 5.31 9.32 -2.79
CA VAL A 20 4.52 10.53 -3.14
C VAL A 20 3.06 10.36 -2.73
N PHE A 21 2.44 9.20 -3.03
CA PHE A 21 1.09 8.90 -2.61
C PHE A 21 0.95 8.93 -1.07
N LEU A 22 1.84 8.25 -0.35
CA LEU A 22 1.82 8.18 1.11
C LEU A 22 1.99 9.55 1.77
N GLU A 23 2.78 10.47 1.18
CA GLU A 23 2.83 11.86 1.63
C GLU A 23 1.49 12.58 1.44
N GLY A 24 0.75 12.28 0.38
CA GLY A 24 -0.58 12.84 0.13
C GLY A 24 -1.59 12.45 1.21
N VAL A 25 -1.71 11.16 1.55
CA VAL A 25 -2.64 10.71 2.60
C VAL A 25 -2.21 11.19 3.99
N LYS A 26 -0.91 11.24 4.25
CA LYS A 26 -0.36 11.82 5.48
C LYS A 26 -0.73 13.30 5.60
N ALA A 27 -0.52 14.08 4.54
CA ALA A 27 -0.86 15.51 4.53
C ALA A 27 -2.36 15.73 4.78
N ALA A 28 -3.24 14.91 4.20
CA ALA A 28 -4.68 14.99 4.41
C ALA A 28 -5.05 14.78 5.90
N LEU A 29 -4.42 13.80 6.57
CA LEU A 29 -4.68 13.53 7.97
C LEU A 29 -4.17 14.64 8.89
N ILE A 30 -2.91 15.06 8.73
CA ILE A 30 -2.29 16.05 9.64
C ILE A 30 -2.80 17.47 9.42
N ALA A 31 -3.57 17.73 8.35
CA ALA A 31 -4.23 19.02 8.14
C ALA A 31 -5.37 19.27 9.13
N ASP A 32 -5.88 18.25 9.83
CA ASP A 32 -6.85 18.43 10.89
C ASP A 32 -6.20 19.12 12.10
N LYS A 33 -6.74 20.26 12.49
CA LYS A 33 -6.25 21.03 13.66
C LYS A 33 -6.27 20.24 14.96
N ASN A 34 -7.19 19.26 15.06
CA ASN A 34 -7.32 18.44 16.26
C ASN A 34 -6.19 17.39 16.36
N TRP A 35 -5.46 17.10 15.29
CA TRP A 35 -4.33 16.19 15.36
C TRP A 35 -3.19 16.70 16.26
N ASN A 36 -3.01 18.04 16.33
CA ASN A 36 -2.12 18.71 17.28
C ASN A 36 -0.74 18.05 17.40
N ASN A 37 -0.07 17.81 16.27
CA ASN A 37 1.24 17.14 16.21
C ASN A 37 1.29 15.76 16.90
N GLY A 38 0.17 15.06 16.94
CA GLY A 38 0.03 13.74 17.55
C GLY A 38 -0.38 13.74 19.01
N ASP A 39 -0.48 14.92 19.64
CA ASP A 39 -0.95 15.09 21.03
C ASP A 39 -2.42 15.57 21.05
N TYR A 40 -3.32 14.71 20.56
CA TYR A 40 -4.75 15.02 20.53
C TYR A 40 -5.50 14.41 21.71
N LYS A 41 -6.45 15.18 22.27
CA LYS A 41 -7.37 14.72 23.34
C LYS A 41 -8.61 14.04 22.79
N SER A 42 -9.00 14.38 21.58
CA SER A 42 -10.09 13.75 20.83
C SER A 42 -9.61 13.46 19.42
N PRO A 43 -10.06 12.34 18.80
CA PRO A 43 -9.60 11.94 17.47
C PRO A 43 -9.75 13.05 16.42
N PRO A 44 -8.79 13.21 15.51
CA PRO A 44 -8.87 14.15 14.39
C PRO A 44 -9.80 13.59 13.29
N ILE A 45 -11.10 13.68 13.53
CA ILE A 45 -12.14 13.04 12.71
C ILE A 45 -12.11 13.53 11.25
N ALA A 46 -11.97 14.83 11.02
CA ALA A 46 -11.91 15.36 9.67
C ALA A 46 -10.67 14.86 8.92
N GLY A 47 -9.53 14.78 9.61
CA GLY A 47 -8.29 14.23 9.06
C GLY A 47 -8.39 12.74 8.73
N LEU A 48 -8.99 11.94 9.60
CA LEU A 48 -9.24 10.51 9.36
C LEU A 48 -10.14 10.28 8.14
N LYS A 49 -11.21 11.07 8.02
CA LYS A 49 -12.11 11.03 6.84
C LYS A 49 -11.39 11.45 5.55
N ALA A 50 -10.62 12.54 5.59
CA ALA A 50 -9.84 12.99 4.44
C ALA A 50 -8.80 11.94 4.01
N PHE A 51 -8.11 11.33 4.97
CA PHE A 51 -7.21 10.20 4.73
C PHE A 51 -7.91 9.07 4.00
N ALA A 52 -9.06 8.61 4.50
CA ALA A 52 -9.84 7.52 3.93
C ALA A 52 -10.22 7.78 2.47
N ARG A 53 -10.70 8.99 2.15
CA ARG A 53 -11.09 9.37 0.78
C ARG A 53 -9.92 9.38 -0.19
N VAL A 54 -8.78 9.95 0.22
CA VAL A 54 -7.58 9.95 -0.63
C VAL A 54 -7.07 8.52 -0.83
N TYR A 55 -7.09 7.72 0.24
CA TYR A 55 -6.63 6.33 0.20
C TYR A 55 -7.52 5.45 -0.70
N ALA A 56 -8.85 5.60 -0.64
CA ALA A 56 -9.80 4.84 -1.47
C ALA A 56 -9.53 5.00 -2.97
N GLY A 57 -9.12 6.20 -3.43
CA GLY A 57 -8.79 6.45 -4.83
C GLY A 57 -7.57 5.70 -5.34
N TRP A 58 -6.77 5.10 -4.46
CA TRP A 58 -5.58 4.31 -4.78
C TRP A 58 -5.72 2.82 -4.47
N ALA A 59 -6.59 2.48 -3.49
CA ALA A 59 -6.79 1.10 -3.07
C ALA A 59 -7.47 0.25 -4.15
N PHE A 60 -8.31 0.86 -4.95
CA PHE A 60 -8.98 0.22 -6.06
C PHE A 60 -8.42 0.69 -7.40
N SER A 61 -8.55 -0.14 -8.44
CA SER A 61 -8.11 0.21 -9.78
C SER A 61 -8.99 1.30 -10.40
N GLN A 62 -8.49 1.92 -11.48
CA GLN A 62 -9.29 2.85 -12.27
C GLN A 62 -10.51 2.15 -12.89
N ASP A 63 -10.35 0.89 -13.33
CA ASP A 63 -11.43 0.10 -13.92
C ASP A 63 -12.46 -0.32 -12.88
N PHE A 64 -12.07 -0.51 -11.61
CA PHE A 64 -13.02 -0.72 -10.52
C PHE A 64 -14.09 0.39 -10.46
N TYR A 65 -13.66 1.65 -10.54
CA TYR A 65 -14.57 2.79 -10.53
C TYR A 65 -15.31 2.96 -11.86
N ARG A 66 -14.63 2.79 -12.98
CA ARG A 66 -15.22 2.92 -14.32
C ARG A 66 -16.32 1.89 -14.58
N GLU A 67 -16.12 0.66 -14.12
CA GLU A 67 -17.07 -0.45 -14.27
C GLU A 67 -18.06 -0.53 -13.09
N GLU A 68 -18.02 0.43 -12.18
CA GLU A 68 -18.87 0.49 -10.99
C GLU A 68 -18.84 -0.80 -10.14
N LEU A 69 -17.67 -1.43 -10.02
CA LEU A 69 -17.52 -2.71 -9.29
C LEU A 69 -17.85 -2.60 -7.80
N PHE A 70 -17.88 -1.40 -7.24
CA PHE A 70 -18.40 -1.16 -5.89
C PHE A 70 -19.86 -1.67 -5.72
N LYS A 71 -20.64 -1.77 -6.80
CA LYS A 71 -21.98 -2.38 -6.76
C LYS A 71 -21.92 -3.86 -6.41
N LYS A 72 -20.87 -4.59 -6.81
CA LYS A 72 -20.66 -5.99 -6.43
C LYS A 72 -20.32 -6.15 -4.95
N LEU A 73 -19.85 -5.07 -4.31
CA LEU A 73 -19.59 -5.02 -2.87
C LEU A 73 -20.83 -4.58 -2.07
N GLY A 74 -21.96 -4.30 -2.74
CA GLY A 74 -23.21 -3.92 -2.10
C GLY A 74 -23.46 -2.41 -2.02
N PHE A 75 -22.54 -1.58 -2.50
CA PHE A 75 -22.72 -0.12 -2.52
C PHE A 75 -23.47 0.32 -3.78
N LYS A 76 -24.44 1.22 -3.63
CA LYS A 76 -25.22 1.74 -4.78
C LYS A 76 -24.47 2.83 -5.54
N THR A 77 -23.63 3.58 -4.86
CA THR A 77 -22.85 4.70 -5.41
C THR A 77 -21.43 4.67 -4.90
N ALA A 78 -20.50 5.33 -5.61
CA ALA A 78 -19.14 5.53 -5.13
C ALA A 78 -19.12 6.34 -3.81
N GLU A 79 -20.06 7.27 -3.61
CA GLU A 79 -20.15 8.04 -2.37
C GLU A 79 -20.52 7.16 -1.16
N GLU A 80 -21.36 6.15 -1.34
CA GLU A 80 -21.65 5.18 -0.28
C GLU A 80 -20.38 4.39 0.12
N LEU A 81 -19.59 3.94 -0.85
CA LEU A 81 -18.29 3.30 -0.60
C LEU A 81 -17.35 4.24 0.16
N LEU A 82 -17.22 5.49 -0.28
CA LEU A 82 -16.33 6.46 0.37
C LEU A 82 -16.76 6.76 1.80
N LYS A 83 -18.06 6.83 2.05
CA LYS A 83 -18.60 7.03 3.38
C LYS A 83 -18.34 5.84 4.30
N ASP A 84 -18.46 4.63 3.80
CA ASP A 84 -18.11 3.40 4.52
C ASP A 84 -16.63 3.39 4.92
N TRP A 85 -15.74 3.81 3.99
CA TRP A 85 -14.30 3.97 4.27
C TRP A 85 -14.01 5.04 5.33
N GLU A 86 -14.75 6.18 5.30
CA GLU A 86 -14.65 7.20 6.34
C GLU A 86 -15.04 6.64 7.71
N ASP A 87 -16.16 5.94 7.77
CA ASP A 87 -16.70 5.39 9.03
C ASP A 87 -15.77 4.29 9.57
N GLU A 88 -15.21 3.44 8.69
CA GLU A 88 -14.22 2.43 9.07
C GLU A 88 -12.96 3.08 9.69
N HIS A 89 -12.42 4.12 9.04
CA HIS A 89 -11.21 4.78 9.54
C HIS A 89 -11.46 5.54 10.85
N VAL A 90 -12.62 6.17 10.99
CA VAL A 90 -12.97 6.89 12.22
C VAL A 90 -13.19 5.94 13.40
N ASN A 91 -13.81 4.79 13.16
CA ASN A 91 -14.21 3.87 14.23
C ASN A 91 -13.10 2.89 14.63
N ASN A 92 -12.21 2.53 13.71
CA ASN A 92 -11.28 1.42 13.91
C ASN A 92 -9.80 1.84 13.93
N TRP A 93 -9.46 3.10 13.57
CA TRP A 93 -8.06 3.50 13.46
C TRP A 93 -7.71 4.69 14.36
N ASP A 94 -6.56 4.57 15.00
CA ASP A 94 -5.90 5.69 15.64
C ASP A 94 -5.02 6.45 14.63
N ALA A 95 -5.07 7.78 14.63
CA ALA A 95 -4.37 8.61 13.67
C ALA A 95 -2.84 8.44 13.71
N ASN A 96 -2.26 8.35 14.92
CA ASN A 96 -0.81 8.15 15.08
C ASN A 96 -0.38 6.76 14.62
N ASN A 97 -1.23 5.73 14.81
CA ASN A 97 -0.97 4.39 14.30
C ASN A 97 -0.99 4.36 12.77
N LEU A 98 -1.92 5.06 12.12
CA LEU A 98 -1.91 5.22 10.65
C LEU A 98 -0.63 5.88 10.18
N LEU A 99 -0.23 7.00 10.78
CA LEU A 99 1.02 7.70 10.42
C LEU A 99 2.26 6.82 10.62
N THR A 100 2.28 6.01 11.67
CA THR A 100 3.35 5.04 11.91
C THR A 100 3.40 3.96 10.83
N LYS A 101 2.25 3.45 10.40
CA LYS A 101 2.15 2.51 9.27
C LYS A 101 2.67 3.12 7.97
N LEU A 102 2.26 4.38 7.66
CA LEU A 102 2.77 5.08 6.48
C LEU A 102 4.29 5.22 6.52
N LYS A 103 4.84 5.64 7.65
CA LYS A 103 6.29 5.78 7.84
C LYS A 103 7.02 4.45 7.67
N THR A 104 6.46 3.37 8.20
CA THR A 104 7.01 2.02 8.05
C THR A 104 7.01 1.61 6.58
N TRP A 105 5.92 1.84 5.88
CA TRP A 105 5.84 1.54 4.45
C TRP A 105 6.84 2.38 3.65
N GLN A 106 6.91 3.69 3.88
CA GLN A 106 7.87 4.58 3.21
C GLN A 106 9.33 4.15 3.42
N ALA A 107 9.65 3.64 4.62
CA ALA A 107 10.99 3.17 4.96
C ALA A 107 11.30 1.75 4.47
N SER A 108 10.32 1.03 3.91
CA SER A 108 10.50 -0.37 3.51
C SER A 108 11.45 -0.50 2.32
N ASP A 109 12.62 -1.08 2.57
CA ASP A 109 13.64 -1.43 1.58
C ASP A 109 14.50 -2.56 2.16
N ILE A 110 14.47 -3.74 1.56
CA ILE A 110 15.22 -4.92 2.04
C ILE A 110 16.74 -4.75 1.98
N SER A 111 17.22 -3.73 1.29
CA SER A 111 18.67 -3.47 1.15
C SER A 111 19.23 -2.55 2.22
N VAL A 112 18.37 -1.90 3.02
CA VAL A 112 18.81 -1.01 4.09
C VAL A 112 19.39 -1.82 5.25
N GLY A 113 20.48 -1.31 5.83
CA GLY A 113 21.18 -1.91 6.95
C GLY A 113 22.58 -2.39 6.60
N LEU A 114 23.32 -2.86 7.63
CA LEU A 114 24.75 -3.17 7.52
C LEU A 114 25.08 -4.33 6.56
N THR A 115 24.15 -5.26 6.36
CA THR A 115 24.39 -6.46 5.53
C THR A 115 24.51 -6.13 4.05
N TYR A 116 23.68 -5.24 3.55
CA TYR A 116 23.61 -4.93 2.10
C TYR A 116 24.05 -3.51 1.79
N ASN A 117 24.05 -2.62 2.77
CA ASN A 117 24.48 -1.22 2.65
C ASN A 117 23.88 -0.50 1.44
N GLY A 118 22.54 -0.69 1.20
CA GLY A 118 21.81 -0.10 0.10
C GLY A 118 21.90 -0.84 -1.24
N ASP A 119 22.68 -1.92 -1.33
CA ASP A 119 22.76 -2.74 -2.56
C ASP A 119 21.53 -3.64 -2.69
N PHE A 120 20.50 -3.10 -3.37
CA PHE A 120 19.23 -3.77 -3.60
C PHE A 120 19.38 -5.09 -4.39
N LYS A 121 20.25 -5.11 -5.39
CA LYS A 121 20.49 -6.32 -6.19
C LYS A 121 21.13 -7.42 -5.35
N LYS A 122 22.07 -7.07 -4.47
CA LYS A 122 22.70 -8.00 -3.55
C LYS A 122 21.69 -8.56 -2.55
N ALA A 123 20.81 -7.72 -2.03
CA ALA A 123 19.72 -8.14 -1.14
C ALA A 123 18.78 -9.14 -1.81
N LEU A 124 18.30 -8.87 -3.01
CA LEU A 124 17.45 -9.79 -3.79
C LEU A 124 18.17 -11.12 -4.09
N LYS A 125 19.45 -11.08 -4.50
CA LYS A 125 20.26 -12.29 -4.76
C LYS A 125 20.46 -13.16 -3.51
N SER A 126 20.34 -12.60 -2.32
CA SER A 126 20.48 -13.34 -1.06
C SER A 126 19.26 -14.20 -0.70
N ILE A 127 18.11 -13.96 -1.36
CA ILE A 127 16.89 -14.72 -1.13
C ILE A 127 17.08 -16.14 -1.69
N LYS A 128 17.04 -17.14 -0.80
CA LYS A 128 17.23 -18.57 -1.15
C LYS A 128 15.93 -19.32 -1.26
N ALA A 129 14.86 -18.81 -0.68
CA ALA A 129 13.53 -19.43 -0.73
C ALA A 129 13.02 -19.50 -2.18
N HIS A 130 12.29 -20.55 -2.50
CA HIS A 130 11.49 -20.57 -3.73
C HIS A 130 10.46 -19.43 -3.65
N THR A 131 10.49 -18.52 -4.62
CA THR A 131 9.72 -17.28 -4.59
C THR A 131 8.74 -17.21 -5.74
N ILE A 132 7.47 -16.96 -5.45
CA ILE A 132 6.45 -16.67 -6.47
C ILE A 132 5.98 -15.23 -6.22
N LEU A 133 6.39 -14.30 -7.09
CA LEU A 133 5.90 -12.93 -7.05
C LEU A 133 4.54 -12.87 -7.74
N MET A 134 3.51 -12.42 -7.03
CA MET A 134 2.13 -12.34 -7.53
C MET A 134 1.58 -10.92 -7.44
N PRO A 135 2.02 -9.98 -8.29
CA PRO A 135 1.39 -8.67 -8.40
C PRO A 135 0.02 -8.77 -9.07
N CYS A 136 -0.85 -7.81 -8.79
CA CYS A 136 -2.05 -7.57 -9.59
C CYS A 136 -1.72 -6.56 -10.71
N ASN A 137 -2.14 -6.84 -11.95
CA ASN A 137 -1.85 -5.96 -13.09
C ASN A 137 -2.47 -4.57 -12.96
N GLN A 138 -3.60 -4.46 -12.27
CA GLN A 138 -4.32 -3.21 -12.04
C GLN A 138 -3.98 -2.53 -10.70
N ASP A 139 -3.04 -3.09 -9.93
CA ASP A 139 -2.61 -2.51 -8.66
C ASP A 139 -1.92 -1.15 -8.89
N LEU A 140 -2.36 -0.12 -8.20
CA LEU A 140 -1.81 1.23 -8.29
C LEU A 140 -0.62 1.44 -7.35
N TYR A 141 -0.48 0.58 -6.33
CA TYR A 141 0.62 0.63 -5.35
C TYR A 141 1.81 -0.20 -5.77
N PHE A 142 1.59 -1.51 -5.94
CA PHE A 142 2.63 -2.51 -6.18
C PHE A 142 2.60 -2.94 -7.65
N ARG A 143 3.23 -2.11 -8.47
CA ARG A 143 3.21 -2.29 -9.94
C ARG A 143 3.93 -3.57 -10.35
N THR A 144 3.32 -4.31 -11.27
CA THR A 144 3.92 -5.50 -11.91
C THR A 144 5.35 -5.23 -12.39
N LYS A 145 5.62 -4.00 -12.88
CA LYS A 145 6.94 -3.57 -13.34
C LYS A 145 8.02 -3.63 -12.27
N ASP A 146 7.70 -3.37 -11.01
CA ASP A 146 8.67 -3.47 -9.90
C ASP A 146 9.03 -4.94 -9.67
N ASN A 147 8.04 -5.83 -9.66
CA ASN A 147 8.27 -7.27 -9.54
C ASN A 147 8.99 -7.88 -10.77
N GLU A 148 8.80 -7.35 -11.98
CA GLU A 148 9.58 -7.72 -13.17
C GLU A 148 11.07 -7.40 -13.03
N ILE A 149 11.41 -6.36 -12.26
CA ILE A 149 12.79 -6.04 -11.92
C ILE A 149 13.31 -7.01 -10.86
N GLU A 150 12.55 -7.24 -9.80
CA GLU A 150 12.93 -8.07 -8.66
C GLU A 150 13.18 -9.52 -9.06
N VAL A 151 12.29 -10.11 -9.87
CA VAL A 151 12.40 -11.51 -10.32
C VAL A 151 13.72 -11.82 -11.05
N LYS A 152 14.30 -10.81 -11.70
CA LYS A 152 15.59 -10.98 -12.44
C LYS A 152 16.78 -11.24 -11.52
N TYR A 153 16.67 -10.85 -10.23
CA TYR A 153 17.77 -10.95 -9.28
C TYR A 153 17.57 -12.05 -8.23
N ILE A 154 16.34 -12.54 -8.04
CA ILE A 154 16.06 -13.65 -7.12
C ILE A 154 16.31 -14.96 -7.85
N LYS A 155 17.28 -15.74 -7.39
CA LYS A 155 17.76 -16.96 -8.08
C LYS A 155 16.66 -17.98 -8.37
N ASN A 156 15.70 -18.12 -7.47
CA ASN A 156 14.69 -19.19 -7.46
C ASN A 156 13.27 -18.58 -7.48
N ALA A 157 13.02 -17.70 -8.45
CA ALA A 157 11.77 -16.96 -8.51
C ALA A 157 11.03 -17.11 -9.84
N SER A 158 9.71 -16.97 -9.75
CA SER A 158 8.82 -16.81 -10.91
C SER A 158 7.87 -15.66 -10.67
N LEU A 159 7.45 -15.00 -11.75
CA LEU A 159 6.44 -13.94 -11.72
C LEU A 159 5.12 -14.54 -12.24
N ARG A 160 4.05 -14.37 -11.46
CA ARG A 160 2.70 -14.80 -11.80
C ARG A 160 1.72 -13.67 -11.52
N ALA A 161 1.63 -12.72 -12.44
CA ALA A 161 0.69 -11.63 -12.32
C ALA A 161 -0.76 -12.12 -12.33
N VAL A 162 -1.60 -11.50 -11.54
CA VAL A 162 -3.05 -11.76 -11.46
C VAL A 162 -3.78 -10.63 -12.17
N ASP A 163 -4.74 -10.98 -13.01
CA ASP A 163 -5.64 -10.02 -13.63
C ASP A 163 -6.87 -9.82 -12.74
N SER A 164 -7.02 -8.59 -12.24
CA SER A 164 -8.18 -8.20 -11.44
C SER A 164 -8.45 -6.71 -11.59
N ASN A 165 -9.69 -6.36 -11.93
CA ASN A 165 -10.13 -4.97 -11.98
C ASN A 165 -10.40 -4.38 -10.59
N PHE A 166 -10.27 -5.17 -9.52
CA PHE A 166 -10.34 -4.64 -8.15
C PHE A 166 -9.08 -3.84 -7.78
N GLY A 167 -7.94 -4.16 -8.36
CA GLY A 167 -6.67 -3.47 -8.11
C GLY A 167 -5.86 -4.16 -7.03
N HIS A 168 -5.79 -3.56 -5.85
CA HIS A 168 -4.99 -4.07 -4.73
C HIS A 168 -5.76 -5.10 -3.90
#